data_77c3766dcd53c32ab446c16d3a99f97e
#
_entry.id   77c3766dcd53c32ab446c16d3a99f97e
#
_cell.length_a   1.000
_cell.length_b   1.000
_cell.length_c   1.000
_cell.angle_alpha   90.00
_cell.angle_beta   90.00
_cell.angle_gamma   90.00
#
_symmetry.space_group_name_H-M   'P 1'
#
loop_
_entity.id
_entity.type
_entity.pdbx_description
1 polymer ?
#
loop_
_entity_poly.entity_id
_entity_poly.type
_entity_poly.pdbx_seq_one_letter_code
_entity_poly.pdbx_strand_id
1 'polypeptide(L)'
;MFHIDECHFQQLDGITAEVTINHGGESRAITAMGNGRLDAVSNAIKQYFNISYELTFYEEHSLTKGSSSKAVAYVGIICKGKTFWGVGIDADIIRASIEALIVAVNKIEEIGNADACRDARMIEIMNYIQANYIDITLDDLAEKFFLSKPYLSKYIKEKSGMTFGELVKKIRMKKAKALLKSSNMT
;
A
#
# COMPACT_ATOMS: atom_id res chain seq x y z
N MET A 1 14.20 11.36 -1.88
CA MET A 1 12.97 11.92 -2.51
C MET A 1 12.72 11.19 -3.81
N PHE A 2 11.50 10.75 -4.07
CA PHE A 2 11.11 10.07 -5.31
C PHE A 2 10.10 10.90 -6.10
N HIS A 3 9.93 10.57 -7.39
CA HIS A 3 8.89 11.09 -8.25
C HIS A 3 8.34 9.98 -9.16
N ILE A 4 7.21 10.25 -9.82
CA ILE A 4 6.60 9.36 -10.78
C ILE A 4 6.86 9.94 -12.18
N ASP A 5 7.56 9.15 -13.02
CA ASP A 5 7.88 9.54 -14.40
C ASP A 5 6.63 9.38 -15.29
N GLU A 6 5.97 8.21 -15.17
CA GLU A 6 4.80 7.85 -15.98
C GLU A 6 3.75 7.13 -15.14
N CYS A 7 2.48 7.32 -15.49
CA CYS A 7 1.37 6.63 -14.85
C CYS A 7 0.27 6.34 -15.90
N HIS A 8 -0.01 5.06 -16.11
CA HIS A 8 -1.04 4.58 -17.03
C HIS A 8 -2.14 3.87 -16.25
N PHE A 9 -3.39 4.11 -16.64
CA PHE A 9 -4.55 3.49 -15.99
C PHE A 9 -5.30 2.59 -16.96
N GLN A 10 -5.69 1.42 -16.46
CA GLN A 10 -6.61 0.50 -17.15
C GLN A 10 -7.80 0.23 -16.25
N GLN A 11 -8.99 0.20 -16.83
CA GLN A 11 -10.23 -0.11 -16.13
C GLN A 11 -10.82 -1.40 -16.69
N LEU A 12 -10.78 -2.46 -15.89
CA LEU A 12 -11.41 -3.74 -16.16
C LEU A 12 -12.39 -4.05 -15.01
N ASP A 13 -12.03 -4.92 -14.07
CA ASP A 13 -12.79 -5.19 -12.85
C ASP A 13 -12.24 -4.39 -11.65
N GLY A 14 -12.01 -3.11 -11.83
CA GLY A 14 -11.34 -2.18 -10.91
C GLY A 14 -10.41 -1.24 -11.67
N ILE A 15 -9.69 -0.39 -10.95
CA ILE A 15 -8.68 0.49 -11.54
C ILE A 15 -7.31 -0.13 -11.33
N THR A 16 -6.63 -0.43 -12.42
CA THR A 16 -5.22 -0.84 -12.42
C THR A 16 -4.36 0.34 -12.83
N ALA A 17 -3.33 0.66 -12.04
CA ALA A 17 -2.32 1.65 -12.37
C ALA A 17 -0.97 0.96 -12.63
N GLU A 18 -0.36 1.26 -13.77
CA GLU A 18 1.05 1.01 -14.04
C GLU A 18 1.82 2.31 -13.80
N VAL A 19 2.69 2.31 -12.80
CA VAL A 19 3.37 3.51 -12.30
C VAL A 19 4.87 3.31 -12.41
N THR A 20 5.54 4.19 -13.16
CA THR A 20 7.02 4.22 -13.22
C THR A 20 7.53 5.19 -12.15
N ILE A 21 8.10 4.62 -11.09
CA ILE A 21 8.66 5.36 -9.96
C ILE A 21 10.16 5.52 -10.16
N ASN A 22 10.63 6.76 -10.07
CA ASN A 22 12.04 7.11 -10.07
C ASN A 22 12.48 7.46 -8.65
N HIS A 23 13.50 6.76 -8.16
CA HIS A 23 14.07 7.00 -6.84
C HIS A 23 15.60 6.83 -6.89
N GLY A 24 16.33 7.89 -6.54
CA GLY A 24 17.79 7.87 -6.57
C GLY A 24 18.40 7.74 -7.95
N GLY A 25 17.67 8.12 -9.02
CA GLY A 25 18.11 8.02 -10.41
C GLY A 25 17.80 6.67 -11.08
N GLU A 26 17.18 5.74 -10.36
CA GLU A 26 16.70 4.47 -10.90
C GLU A 26 15.18 4.50 -11.07
N SER A 27 14.70 4.17 -12.29
CA SER A 27 13.27 4.07 -12.61
C SER A 27 12.82 2.62 -12.61
N ARG A 28 11.67 2.35 -11.98
CA ARG A 28 11.06 1.02 -11.93
C ARG A 28 9.55 1.09 -12.10
N ALA A 29 9.01 0.29 -13.01
CA ALA A 29 7.57 0.14 -13.20
C ALA A 29 6.97 -0.82 -12.18
N ILE A 30 5.84 -0.42 -11.59
CA ILE A 30 5.05 -1.19 -10.63
C ILE A 30 3.59 -1.16 -11.08
N THR A 31 2.95 -2.32 -11.10
CA THR A 31 1.52 -2.43 -11.37
C THR A 31 0.77 -2.74 -10.09
N ALA A 32 -0.27 -1.96 -9.80
CA ALA A 32 -1.13 -2.18 -8.64
C ALA A 32 -2.59 -1.86 -8.98
N MET A 33 -3.50 -2.50 -8.25
CA MET A 33 -4.95 -2.26 -8.33
C MET A 33 -5.42 -1.40 -7.18
N GLY A 34 -6.58 -0.75 -7.37
CA GLY A 34 -7.24 0.04 -6.33
C GLY A 34 -8.71 0.29 -6.66
N ASN A 35 -9.46 0.80 -5.68
CA ASN A 35 -10.87 1.17 -5.86
C ASN A 35 -11.04 2.44 -6.71
N GLY A 36 -9.97 3.22 -6.87
CA GLY A 36 -9.90 4.42 -7.67
C GLY A 36 -8.47 4.68 -8.15
N ARG A 37 -8.30 5.68 -9.02
CA ARG A 37 -6.99 6.01 -9.62
C ARG A 37 -5.93 6.36 -8.55
N LEU A 38 -6.28 7.23 -7.61
CA LEU A 38 -5.37 7.63 -6.54
C LEU A 38 -5.04 6.46 -5.61
N ASP A 39 -6.02 5.59 -5.31
CA ASP A 39 -5.83 4.40 -4.50
C ASP A 39 -4.90 3.39 -5.19
N ALA A 40 -5.07 3.15 -6.50
CA ALA A 40 -4.19 2.29 -7.28
C ALA A 40 -2.73 2.80 -7.28
N VAL A 41 -2.52 4.11 -7.46
CA VAL A 41 -1.19 4.73 -7.36
C VAL A 41 -0.63 4.62 -5.94
N SER A 42 -1.46 4.86 -4.92
CA SER A 42 -1.07 4.69 -3.51
C SER A 42 -0.58 3.26 -3.23
N ASN A 43 -1.29 2.25 -3.76
CA ASN A 43 -0.92 0.86 -3.61
C ASN A 43 0.39 0.51 -4.36
N ALA A 44 0.64 1.10 -5.54
CA ALA A 44 1.91 0.98 -6.26
C ALA A 44 3.07 1.57 -5.44
N ILE A 45 2.89 2.74 -4.86
CA ILE A 45 3.89 3.40 -3.99
C ILE A 45 4.17 2.54 -2.74
N LYS A 46 3.11 2.05 -2.06
CA LYS A 46 3.24 1.15 -0.91
C LYS A 46 4.05 -0.10 -1.25
N GLN A 47 3.79 -0.66 -2.42
CA GLN A 47 4.50 -1.83 -2.94
C GLN A 47 5.97 -1.53 -3.23
N TYR A 48 6.27 -0.40 -3.90
CA TYR A 48 7.63 -0.01 -4.26
C TYR A 48 8.52 0.18 -3.03
N PHE A 49 8.07 1.00 -2.08
CA PHE A 49 8.82 1.33 -0.86
C PHE A 49 8.65 0.31 0.25
N ASN A 50 7.74 -0.65 0.07
CA ASN A 50 7.39 -1.60 1.11
C ASN A 50 6.98 -0.92 2.42
N ILE A 51 6.13 0.10 2.34
CA ILE A 51 5.61 0.86 3.46
C ILE A 51 4.10 0.67 3.61
N SER A 52 3.59 0.85 4.84
CA SER A 52 2.16 0.90 5.14
C SER A 52 1.80 2.28 5.64
N TYR A 53 0.78 2.86 5.05
CA TYR A 53 0.11 4.07 5.50
C TYR A 53 -1.36 4.03 5.08
N GLU A 54 -2.18 4.77 5.77
CA GLU A 54 -3.59 4.96 5.46
C GLU A 54 -3.80 6.35 4.85
N LEU A 55 -4.53 6.42 3.72
CA LEU A 55 -4.97 7.68 3.14
C LEU A 55 -6.25 8.09 3.86
N THR A 56 -6.16 9.10 4.72
CA THR A 56 -7.24 9.51 5.62
C THR A 56 -7.93 10.79 5.22
N PHE A 57 -7.30 11.56 4.34
CA PHE A 57 -7.84 12.82 3.83
C PHE A 57 -7.53 12.98 2.36
N TYR A 58 -8.54 13.36 1.61
CA TYR A 58 -8.42 13.75 0.21
C TYR A 58 -9.45 14.83 -0.11
N GLU A 59 -8.98 15.95 -0.62
CA GLU A 59 -9.81 17.05 -1.09
C GLU A 59 -9.17 17.70 -2.31
N GLU A 60 -10.00 18.13 -3.25
CA GLU A 60 -9.57 18.78 -4.48
C GLU A 60 -10.50 19.93 -4.85
N HIS A 61 -9.96 20.98 -5.42
CA HIS A 61 -10.75 22.07 -5.98
C HIS A 61 -9.99 22.84 -7.06
N SER A 62 -10.75 23.63 -7.81
CA SER A 62 -10.21 24.48 -8.87
C SER A 62 -9.67 25.78 -8.27
N LEU A 63 -8.47 26.19 -8.66
CA LEU A 63 -7.87 27.45 -8.20
C LEU A 63 -8.46 28.67 -8.86
N THR A 64 -8.91 28.53 -10.12
CA THR A 64 -9.47 29.63 -10.89
C THR A 64 -10.72 29.16 -11.65
N LYS A 65 -11.51 30.10 -12.15
CA LYS A 65 -12.67 29.79 -13.01
C LYS A 65 -12.22 29.74 -14.49
N GLY A 66 -12.77 28.78 -15.24
CA GLY A 66 -12.55 28.66 -16.69
C GLY A 66 -11.83 27.36 -17.08
N SER A 67 -11.74 27.13 -18.39
CA SER A 67 -11.19 25.90 -18.97
C SER A 67 -9.67 25.74 -18.82
N SER A 68 -8.95 26.83 -18.50
CA SER A 68 -7.50 26.83 -18.24
C SER A 68 -7.17 26.81 -16.73
N SER A 69 -8.17 26.51 -15.88
CA SER A 69 -7.97 26.46 -14.45
C SER A 69 -7.03 25.32 -14.06
N LYS A 70 -6.17 25.59 -13.06
CA LYS A 70 -5.41 24.54 -12.38
C LYS A 70 -6.24 23.99 -11.24
N ALA A 71 -6.10 22.69 -11.01
CA ALA A 71 -6.60 22.00 -9.82
C ALA A 71 -5.55 22.02 -8.72
N VAL A 72 -5.99 22.13 -7.49
CA VAL A 72 -5.19 21.85 -6.31
C VAL A 72 -5.78 20.64 -5.60
N ALA A 73 -4.92 19.72 -5.19
CA ALA A 73 -5.30 18.56 -4.39
C ALA A 73 -4.54 18.57 -3.06
N TYR A 74 -5.23 18.16 -2.00
CA TYR A 74 -4.69 17.98 -0.66
C TYR A 74 -4.82 16.52 -0.28
N VAL A 75 -3.73 15.92 0.15
CA VAL A 75 -3.70 14.53 0.60
C VAL A 75 -3.14 14.45 1.99
N GLY A 76 -3.86 13.79 2.89
CA GLY A 76 -3.40 13.44 4.23
C GLY A 76 -3.26 11.93 4.38
N ILE A 77 -2.09 11.49 4.81
CA ILE A 77 -1.81 10.08 5.09
C ILE A 77 -1.38 9.91 6.55
N ILE A 78 -1.76 8.80 7.15
CA ILE A 78 -1.31 8.41 8.49
C ILE A 78 -0.35 7.23 8.38
N CYS A 79 0.82 7.39 8.98
CA CYS A 79 1.80 6.33 9.17
C CYS A 79 2.21 6.27 10.64
N LYS A 80 1.96 5.14 11.30
CA LYS A 80 2.23 4.92 12.75
C LYS A 80 1.72 6.05 13.66
N GLY A 81 0.49 6.48 13.44
CA GLY A 81 -0.15 7.50 14.26
C GLY A 81 0.31 8.94 13.98
N LYS A 82 1.24 9.16 13.04
CA LYS A 82 1.63 10.48 12.57
C LYS A 82 0.97 10.81 11.25
N THR A 83 0.45 12.04 11.13
CA THR A 83 -0.16 12.53 9.90
C THR A 83 0.87 13.30 9.06
N PHE A 84 0.91 12.99 7.76
CA PHE A 84 1.74 13.67 6.77
C PHE A 84 0.83 14.26 5.70
N TRP A 85 1.07 15.50 5.35
CA TRP A 85 0.27 16.26 4.40
C TRP A 85 1.05 16.54 3.13
N GLY A 86 0.39 16.38 1.98
CA GLY A 86 0.91 16.80 0.70
C GLY A 86 -0.08 17.69 -0.04
N VAL A 87 0.45 18.54 -0.90
CA VAL A 87 -0.31 19.41 -1.80
C VAL A 87 0.28 19.29 -3.17
N GLY A 88 -0.57 19.15 -4.19
CA GLY A 88 -0.18 19.12 -5.59
C GLY A 88 -1.03 20.10 -6.40
N ILE A 89 -0.45 20.66 -7.45
CA ILE A 89 -1.10 21.65 -8.31
C ILE A 89 -0.80 21.32 -9.77
N ASP A 90 -1.81 20.93 -10.53
CA ASP A 90 -1.67 20.65 -11.98
C ASP A 90 -2.93 21.10 -12.74
N ALA A 91 -2.84 21.18 -14.07
CA ALA A 91 -4.01 21.38 -14.92
C ALA A 91 -4.91 20.13 -14.94
N ASP A 92 -4.33 18.94 -14.74
CA ASP A 92 -5.03 17.67 -14.59
C ASP A 92 -5.20 17.36 -13.10
N ILE A 93 -6.45 17.16 -12.69
CA ILE A 93 -6.83 16.89 -11.30
C ILE A 93 -6.20 15.59 -10.76
N ILE A 94 -6.04 14.57 -11.61
CA ILE A 94 -5.43 13.31 -11.24
C ILE A 94 -3.93 13.49 -11.01
N ARG A 95 -3.26 14.28 -11.85
CA ARG A 95 -1.85 14.64 -11.67
C ARG A 95 -1.63 15.46 -10.40
N ALA A 96 -2.48 16.43 -10.13
CA ALA A 96 -2.45 17.20 -8.88
C ALA A 96 -2.57 16.29 -7.66
N SER A 97 -3.49 15.31 -7.72
CA SER A 97 -3.70 14.33 -6.62
C SER A 97 -2.51 13.40 -6.43
N ILE A 98 -1.92 12.92 -7.51
CA ILE A 98 -0.72 12.07 -7.47
C ILE A 98 0.46 12.87 -6.91
N GLU A 99 0.66 14.11 -7.34
CA GLU A 99 1.72 14.98 -6.80
C GLU A 99 1.54 15.23 -5.31
N ALA A 100 0.31 15.51 -4.85
CA ALA A 100 0.00 15.67 -3.43
C ALA A 100 0.37 14.41 -2.64
N LEU A 101 0.05 13.21 -3.16
CA LEU A 101 0.40 11.95 -2.53
C LEU A 101 1.92 11.74 -2.47
N ILE A 102 2.64 12.03 -3.55
CA ILE A 102 4.12 11.95 -3.59
C ILE A 102 4.74 12.85 -2.53
N VAL A 103 4.27 14.09 -2.41
CA VAL A 103 4.75 15.05 -1.39
C VAL A 103 4.52 14.51 0.02
N ALA A 104 3.33 13.96 0.30
CA ALA A 104 3.02 13.39 1.61
C ALA A 104 3.92 12.19 1.95
N VAL A 105 4.13 11.26 0.99
CA VAL A 105 4.96 10.06 1.19
C VAL A 105 6.45 10.40 1.32
N ASN A 106 6.97 11.35 0.55
CA ASN A 106 8.36 11.80 0.67
C ASN A 106 8.68 12.31 2.09
N LYS A 107 7.72 12.92 2.77
CA LYS A 107 7.89 13.36 4.16
C LYS A 107 8.05 12.20 5.16
N ILE A 108 7.53 11.00 4.85
CA ILE A 108 7.78 9.80 5.67
C ILE A 108 9.27 9.45 5.63
N GLU A 109 9.89 9.50 4.44
CA GLU A 109 11.31 9.18 4.28
C GLU A 109 12.21 10.22 4.96
N GLU A 110 11.90 11.51 4.82
CA GLU A 110 12.68 12.61 5.42
C GLU A 110 12.76 12.52 6.95
N ILE A 111 11.73 11.97 7.60
CA ILE A 111 11.65 11.87 9.07
C ILE A 111 12.26 10.56 9.61
N GLY A 112 12.81 9.70 8.74
CA GLY A 112 13.39 8.41 9.15
C GLY A 112 12.34 7.37 9.61
N ASN A 113 11.07 7.57 9.27
CA ASN A 113 9.97 6.68 9.66
C ASN A 113 9.72 5.53 8.65
N ALA A 114 10.48 5.45 7.56
CA ALA A 114 10.27 4.46 6.51
C ALA A 114 10.38 3.02 7.05
N ASP A 115 11.39 2.71 7.87
CA ASP A 115 11.56 1.39 8.47
C ASP A 115 10.41 1.04 9.42
N ALA A 116 9.97 2.01 10.19
CA ALA A 116 8.84 1.86 11.09
C ALA A 116 7.51 1.56 10.33
N CYS A 117 7.29 2.15 9.16
CA CYS A 117 6.13 1.88 8.32
C CYS A 117 6.24 0.55 7.57
N ARG A 118 7.45 0.10 7.22
CA ARG A 118 7.71 -1.23 6.66
C ARG A 118 7.33 -2.35 7.62
N ASP A 119 7.71 -2.21 8.89
CA ASP A 119 7.36 -3.18 9.92
C ASP A 119 5.85 -3.23 10.20
N ALA A 120 5.16 -2.08 10.14
CA ALA A 120 3.71 -2.01 10.30
C ALA A 120 2.98 -2.84 9.23
N ARG A 121 3.41 -2.78 7.98
CA ARG A 121 2.79 -3.56 6.88
C ARG A 121 2.88 -5.06 7.12
N MET A 122 4.03 -5.56 7.59
CA MET A 122 4.17 -6.98 7.92
C MET A 122 3.28 -7.37 9.09
N ILE A 123 3.14 -6.51 10.08
CA ILE A 123 2.23 -6.74 11.23
C ILE A 123 0.78 -6.85 10.76
N GLU A 124 0.32 -5.96 9.88
CA GLU A 124 -1.03 -6.00 9.30
C GLU A 124 -1.29 -7.30 8.53
N ILE A 125 -0.34 -7.71 7.67
CA ILE A 125 -0.40 -8.98 6.94
C ILE A 125 -0.49 -10.16 7.91
N MET A 126 0.35 -10.19 8.94
CA MET A 126 0.36 -11.25 9.94
C MET A 126 -0.94 -11.32 10.74
N ASN A 127 -1.49 -10.16 11.13
CA ASN A 127 -2.77 -10.09 11.83
C ASN A 127 -3.91 -10.61 10.96
N TYR A 128 -3.94 -10.24 9.67
CA TYR A 128 -4.95 -10.73 8.73
C TYR A 128 -4.85 -12.25 8.51
N ILE A 129 -3.63 -12.79 8.35
CA ILE A 129 -3.41 -14.24 8.25
C ILE A 129 -3.87 -14.95 9.54
N GLN A 130 -3.58 -14.38 10.71
CA GLN A 130 -3.99 -14.97 11.98
C GLN A 130 -5.51 -14.92 12.22
N ALA A 131 -6.20 -13.91 11.71
CA ALA A 131 -7.65 -13.80 11.80
C ALA A 131 -8.37 -14.78 10.84
N ASN A 132 -7.80 -15.03 9.66
CA ASN A 132 -8.44 -15.81 8.59
C ASN A 132 -7.72 -17.14 8.30
N TYR A 133 -6.95 -17.67 9.24
CA TYR A 133 -6.03 -18.80 9.05
C TYR A 133 -6.67 -20.11 8.55
N ILE A 134 -7.99 -20.27 8.68
CA ILE A 134 -8.71 -21.50 8.33
C ILE A 134 -8.67 -21.69 6.80
N ASP A 135 -9.08 -20.70 6.03
CA ASP A 135 -9.30 -20.84 4.58
C ASP A 135 -8.46 -19.87 3.73
N ILE A 136 -7.62 -19.04 4.37
CA ILE A 136 -6.85 -18.02 3.68
C ILE A 136 -5.97 -18.57 2.56
N THR A 137 -6.06 -17.97 1.41
CA THR A 137 -5.19 -18.21 0.25
C THR A 137 -4.24 -17.03 0.01
N LEU A 138 -3.22 -17.22 -0.82
CA LEU A 138 -2.35 -16.13 -1.25
C LEU A 138 -3.10 -15.12 -2.13
N ASP A 139 -4.16 -15.59 -2.81
CA ASP A 139 -5.04 -14.77 -3.64
C ASP A 139 -5.84 -13.78 -2.80
N ASP A 140 -6.52 -14.27 -1.77
CA ASP A 140 -7.29 -13.42 -0.83
C ASP A 140 -6.40 -12.36 -0.18
N LEU A 141 -5.16 -12.75 0.15
CA LEU A 141 -4.20 -11.84 0.76
C LEU A 141 -3.71 -10.80 -0.26
N ALA A 142 -3.46 -11.21 -1.50
CA ALA A 142 -3.03 -10.33 -2.58
C ALA A 142 -4.13 -9.30 -2.91
N GLU A 143 -5.38 -9.72 -2.99
CA GLU A 143 -6.55 -8.87 -3.21
C GLU A 143 -6.74 -7.89 -2.04
N LYS A 144 -6.73 -8.40 -0.80
CA LYS A 144 -6.92 -7.57 0.40
C LYS A 144 -5.90 -6.45 0.54
N PHE A 145 -4.64 -6.71 0.19
CA PHE A 145 -3.54 -5.75 0.32
C PHE A 145 -3.19 -5.05 -1.00
N PHE A 146 -3.97 -5.27 -2.06
CA PHE A 146 -3.76 -4.72 -3.40
C PHE A 146 -2.33 -4.96 -3.92
N LEU A 147 -1.83 -6.18 -3.73
CA LEU A 147 -0.48 -6.59 -4.09
C LEU A 147 -0.50 -7.70 -5.13
N SER A 148 0.51 -7.75 -6.00
CA SER A 148 0.69 -8.92 -6.86
C SER A 148 1.14 -10.14 -6.04
N LYS A 149 0.64 -11.34 -6.41
CA LYS A 149 1.02 -12.60 -5.75
C LYS A 149 2.54 -12.85 -5.72
N PRO A 150 3.30 -12.62 -6.81
CA PRO A 150 4.75 -12.79 -6.81
C PRO A 150 5.44 -11.86 -5.81
N TYR A 151 5.02 -10.59 -5.77
CA TYR A 151 5.55 -9.63 -4.82
C TYR A 151 5.26 -10.03 -3.39
N LEU A 152 3.99 -10.36 -3.08
CA LEU A 152 3.56 -10.74 -1.74
C LEU A 152 4.28 -12.01 -1.23
N SER A 153 4.43 -13.02 -2.11
CA SER A 153 5.16 -14.25 -1.78
C SER A 153 6.63 -13.99 -1.44
N LYS A 154 7.30 -13.16 -2.26
CA LYS A 154 8.68 -12.73 -2.03
C LYS A 154 8.80 -11.93 -0.73
N TYR A 155 7.90 -10.97 -0.52
CA TYR A 155 7.87 -10.10 0.65
C TYR A 155 7.69 -10.88 1.96
N ILE A 156 6.71 -11.80 2.03
CA ILE A 156 6.50 -12.66 3.20
C ILE A 156 7.76 -13.48 3.49
N LYS A 157 8.37 -14.08 2.46
CA LYS A 157 9.58 -14.89 2.62
C LYS A 157 10.76 -14.06 3.13
N GLU A 158 10.97 -12.85 2.60
CA GLU A 158 12.06 -11.95 3.03
C GLU A 158 11.89 -11.49 4.48
N LYS A 159 10.64 -11.16 4.89
CA LYS A 159 10.36 -10.63 6.23
C LYS A 159 10.17 -11.67 7.30
N SER A 160 9.59 -12.83 6.99
CA SER A 160 9.33 -13.90 7.96
C SER A 160 10.34 -15.06 7.95
N GLY A 161 11.18 -15.12 6.92
CA GLY A 161 12.08 -16.27 6.66
C GLY A 161 11.34 -17.52 6.17
N MET A 162 10.02 -17.45 5.96
CA MET A 162 9.16 -18.60 5.60
C MET A 162 8.30 -18.25 4.38
N THR A 163 7.97 -19.26 3.59
CA THR A 163 6.95 -19.11 2.55
C THR A 163 5.56 -18.89 3.15
N PHE A 164 4.62 -18.32 2.39
CA PHE A 164 3.24 -18.16 2.84
C PHE A 164 2.62 -19.48 3.33
N GLY A 165 2.81 -20.58 2.58
CA GLY A 165 2.29 -21.89 2.96
C GLY A 165 2.86 -22.43 4.29
N GLU A 166 4.17 -22.26 4.50
CA GLU A 166 4.83 -22.64 5.76
C GLU A 166 4.32 -21.80 6.94
N LEU A 167 4.12 -20.51 6.71
CA LEU A 167 3.62 -19.57 7.71
C LEU A 167 2.19 -19.93 8.14
N VAL A 168 1.28 -20.14 7.18
CA VAL A 168 -0.11 -20.56 7.46
C VAL A 168 -0.14 -21.91 8.18
N LYS A 169 0.66 -22.90 7.73
CA LYS A 169 0.78 -24.21 8.38
C LYS A 169 1.23 -24.07 9.83
N LYS A 170 2.21 -23.23 10.11
CA LYS A 170 2.70 -22.95 11.46
C LYS A 170 1.62 -22.35 12.36
N ILE A 171 0.84 -21.40 11.83
CA ILE A 171 -0.28 -20.76 12.56
C ILE A 171 -1.37 -21.80 12.85
N ARG A 172 -1.79 -22.59 11.84
CA ARG A 172 -2.79 -23.68 12.02
C ARG A 172 -2.36 -24.67 13.08
N MET A 173 -1.10 -25.12 13.05
CA MET A 173 -0.56 -26.05 14.05
C MET A 173 -0.52 -25.45 15.45
N LYS A 174 -0.17 -24.17 15.59
CA LYS A 174 -0.20 -23.47 16.89
C LYS A 174 -1.61 -23.38 17.45
N LYS A 175 -2.60 -23.06 16.63
CA LYS A 175 -4.02 -23.01 17.02
C LYS A 175 -4.57 -24.38 17.38
N ALA A 176 -4.28 -25.43 16.58
CA ALA A 176 -4.69 -26.81 16.88
C ALA A 176 -4.12 -27.30 18.23
N LYS A 177 -2.84 -27.06 18.48
CA LYS A 177 -2.22 -27.41 19.78
C LYS A 177 -2.87 -26.67 20.97
N ALA A 178 -3.26 -25.40 20.78
CA ALA A 178 -3.94 -24.64 21.82
C ALA A 178 -5.34 -25.21 22.13
N LEU A 179 -6.10 -25.58 21.09
CA LEU A 179 -7.42 -26.19 21.23
C LEU A 179 -7.34 -27.56 21.92
N LEU A 180 -6.38 -28.40 21.56
CA LEU A 180 -6.17 -29.70 22.21
C LEU A 180 -5.80 -29.57 23.70
N LYS A 181 -5.00 -28.59 24.06
CA LYS A 181 -4.68 -28.30 25.45
C LYS A 181 -5.88 -27.83 26.27
N SER A 182 -6.75 -27.03 25.66
CA SER A 182 -7.99 -26.53 26.33
C SER A 182 -9.07 -27.61 26.44
N SER A 183 -9.11 -28.60 25.53
CA SER A 183 -10.07 -29.69 25.56
C SER A 183 -9.66 -30.86 26.54
N ASN A 184 -8.40 -30.96 26.91
CA ASN A 184 -7.92 -31.95 27.86
C ASN A 184 -8.02 -31.52 29.36
N MET A 185 -8.72 -30.40 29.63
CA MET A 185 -8.98 -29.91 31.00
C MET A 185 -10.39 -30.29 31.52
N THR A 186 -11.01 -31.32 30.93
CA THR A 186 -12.26 -31.93 31.43
C THR A 186 -12.00 -33.30 31.94
#